data_a5301879610324026e511508e3a5a239
#
_entry.id   a5301879610324026e511508e3a5a239
#
_cell.length_a   1.000
_cell.length_b   1.000
_cell.length_c   1.000
_cell.angle_alpha   90.00
_cell.angle_beta   90.00
_cell.angle_gamma   90.00
#
_symmetry.space_group_name_H-M   'P 1'
#
loop_
_entity.id
_entity.type
_entity.pdbx_description
1 polymer ?
#
loop_
_entity_poly.entity_id
_entity_poly.type
_entity_poly.pdbx_seq_one_letter_code
_entity_poly.pdbx_strand_id
1 'polypeptide(L)'
;GELIRPLLTFTKDELMEIPHFEDSSNDSQDYFRNRVRHQYLPEFEKENPQMQVSLRYLAEEVTHWHQALKELTSELTIQDLSSFRTYSHSVQSFLLEEYLAQFPDLQLGRVQFQELLDLLRKKRNCVHYLKSNYELHQEYDFFEIQKISQKSDDQVLPFLLEFGNIFEIANYKLSFGHPLVGKNVEILSVSRETPILIRRREEGDQLLVNGHHQKLRRWFINHKIPISLRQKALILEQNHNILSVVGLVTSDLSKPSKSGIMKDSLYIQKIDR
;
A
#
# COMPACT_ATOMS: atom_id res chain seq x y z
N GLY A 1 1.56 -12.00 18.26
CA GLY A 1 1.64 -12.01 19.72
C GLY A 1 2.63 -10.97 20.19
N GLU A 2 2.32 -10.26 21.25
CA GLU A 2 3.18 -9.26 21.86
C GLU A 2 4.24 -9.96 22.73
N LEU A 3 5.52 -9.64 22.55
CA LEU A 3 6.60 -10.18 23.35
C LEU A 3 6.79 -9.33 24.61
N ILE A 4 6.36 -9.83 25.75
CA ILE A 4 6.52 -9.17 27.04
C ILE A 4 7.77 -9.70 27.73
N ARG A 5 8.64 -8.79 28.17
CA ARG A 5 9.87 -9.11 28.93
C ARG A 5 9.82 -8.42 30.31
N PRO A 6 9.07 -8.93 31.27
CA PRO A 6 8.81 -8.25 32.53
C PRO A 6 10.04 -8.13 33.44
N LEU A 7 11.07 -8.95 33.22
CA LEU A 7 12.28 -8.98 34.04
C LEU A 7 13.41 -8.05 33.57
N LEU A 8 13.19 -7.26 32.51
CA LEU A 8 14.23 -6.33 31.99
C LEU A 8 14.59 -5.20 32.95
N THR A 9 13.72 -4.87 33.90
CA THR A 9 13.94 -3.80 34.88
C THR A 9 14.75 -4.25 36.08
N PHE A 10 14.93 -5.56 36.27
CA PHE A 10 15.69 -6.14 37.39
C PHE A 10 17.14 -6.41 36.99
N THR A 11 18.06 -6.20 37.92
CA THR A 11 19.45 -6.61 37.75
C THR A 11 19.58 -8.12 37.91
N LYS A 12 20.70 -8.69 37.43
CA LYS A 12 20.96 -10.14 37.58
C LYS A 12 21.03 -10.52 39.07
N ASP A 13 21.65 -9.69 39.91
CA ASP A 13 21.83 -9.96 41.35
C ASP A 13 20.47 -10.02 42.07
N GLU A 14 19.54 -9.14 41.75
CA GLU A 14 18.16 -9.17 42.29
C GLU A 14 17.42 -10.45 41.90
N LEU A 15 17.73 -11.05 40.74
CA LEU A 15 17.06 -12.25 40.25
C LEU A 15 17.75 -13.54 40.73
N MET A 16 19.01 -13.49 41.20
CA MET A 16 19.75 -14.67 41.65
C MET A 16 19.21 -15.29 42.96
N GLU A 17 18.43 -14.52 43.75
CA GLU A 17 17.77 -15.04 44.95
C GLU A 17 16.59 -15.96 44.64
N ILE A 18 16.11 -15.98 43.37
CA ILE A 18 14.98 -16.80 42.94
C ILE A 18 15.52 -18.13 42.35
N PRO A 19 14.92 -19.28 42.68
CA PRO A 19 15.28 -20.55 42.06
C PRO A 19 15.17 -20.47 40.52
N HIS A 20 16.29 -20.71 39.84
CA HIS A 20 16.36 -20.61 38.37
C HIS A 20 17.22 -21.71 37.79
N PHE A 21 17.03 -22.00 36.50
CA PHE A 21 17.90 -22.90 35.75
C PHE A 21 19.03 -22.10 35.11
N GLU A 22 20.27 -22.51 35.34
CA GLU A 22 21.42 -22.00 34.60
C GLU A 22 21.61 -22.78 33.30
N ASP A 23 21.58 -22.05 32.19
CA ASP A 23 21.95 -22.60 30.90
C ASP A 23 23.43 -22.44 30.67
N SER A 24 24.17 -23.57 30.62
CA SER A 24 25.61 -23.60 30.44
C SER A 24 26.11 -22.89 29.17
N SER A 25 25.25 -22.68 28.18
CA SER A 25 25.59 -21.90 26.99
C SER A 25 25.80 -20.41 27.30
N ASN A 26 25.30 -19.91 28.44
CA ASN A 26 25.51 -18.53 28.86
C ASN A 26 26.97 -18.23 29.25
N ASP A 27 27.76 -19.24 29.61
CA ASP A 27 29.16 -19.08 30.00
C ASP A 27 30.14 -19.24 28.82
N SER A 28 29.66 -19.77 27.70
CA SER A 28 30.48 -19.91 26.50
C SER A 28 30.89 -18.57 25.92
N GLN A 29 32.21 -18.37 25.75
CA GLN A 29 32.77 -17.18 25.08
C GLN A 29 32.66 -17.20 23.55
N ASP A 30 32.17 -18.28 22.96
CA ASP A 30 32.03 -18.41 21.50
C ASP A 30 31.03 -17.39 20.96
N TYR A 31 30.01 -17.06 21.75
CA TYR A 31 28.99 -16.09 21.38
C TYR A 31 29.42 -14.66 21.69
N PHE A 32 29.30 -13.77 20.68
CA PHE A 32 29.63 -12.36 20.86
C PHE A 32 28.87 -11.69 22.02
N ARG A 33 27.58 -12.03 22.21
CA ARG A 33 26.77 -11.54 23.34
C ARG A 33 27.39 -11.86 24.69
N ASN A 34 27.92 -13.06 24.87
CA ASN A 34 28.55 -13.49 26.13
C ASN A 34 29.89 -12.78 26.35
N ARG A 35 30.70 -12.59 25.29
CA ARG A 35 31.93 -11.78 25.37
C ARG A 35 31.61 -10.34 25.79
N VAL A 36 30.58 -9.71 25.21
CA VAL A 36 30.16 -8.37 25.64
C VAL A 36 29.81 -8.34 27.11
N ARG A 37 29.00 -9.31 27.59
CA ARG A 37 28.53 -9.35 28.98
C ARG A 37 29.64 -9.66 29.98
N HIS A 38 30.49 -10.63 29.68
CA HIS A 38 31.44 -11.16 30.65
C HIS A 38 32.86 -10.58 30.54
N GLN A 39 33.18 -9.96 29.42
CA GLN A 39 34.52 -9.42 29.18
C GLN A 39 34.47 -7.90 28.93
N TYR A 40 33.73 -7.41 27.95
CA TYR A 40 33.85 -6.02 27.54
C TYR A 40 33.15 -5.07 28.50
N LEU A 41 31.92 -5.36 28.93
CA LEU A 41 31.18 -4.49 29.86
C LEU A 41 31.94 -4.35 31.21
N PRO A 42 32.44 -5.42 31.86
CA PRO A 42 33.23 -5.28 33.09
C PRO A 42 34.49 -4.43 32.92
N GLU A 43 35.19 -4.54 31.78
CA GLU A 43 36.38 -3.71 31.54
C GLU A 43 35.99 -2.23 31.38
N PHE A 44 34.92 -1.93 30.66
CA PHE A 44 34.42 -0.55 30.55
C PHE A 44 33.97 0.02 31.90
N GLU A 45 33.35 -0.81 32.76
CA GLU A 45 32.92 -0.40 34.09
C GLU A 45 34.07 -0.09 35.03
N LYS A 46 35.21 -0.76 34.87
CA LYS A 46 36.44 -0.42 35.62
C LYS A 46 36.94 0.97 35.24
N GLU A 47 36.91 1.33 33.99
CA GLU A 47 37.33 2.65 33.51
C GLU A 47 36.31 3.74 33.86
N ASN A 48 35.01 3.42 33.82
CA ASN A 48 33.95 4.33 34.17
C ASN A 48 32.83 3.63 34.98
N PRO A 49 32.90 3.65 36.31
CA PRO A 49 31.92 3.01 37.19
C PRO A 49 30.49 3.56 37.03
N GLN A 50 30.33 4.76 36.42
CA GLN A 50 29.01 5.35 36.17
C GLN A 50 28.46 5.05 34.77
N MET A 51 29.15 4.20 33.99
CA MET A 51 28.77 3.96 32.58
C MET A 51 27.34 3.44 32.43
N GLN A 52 26.93 2.46 33.23
CA GLN A 52 25.56 1.89 33.14
C GLN A 52 24.52 2.94 33.50
N VAL A 53 24.77 3.75 34.55
CA VAL A 53 23.86 4.83 34.93
C VAL A 53 23.74 5.87 33.84
N SER A 54 24.87 6.26 33.24
CA SER A 54 24.91 7.23 32.13
C SER A 54 24.20 6.71 30.89
N LEU A 55 24.36 5.44 30.55
CA LEU A 55 23.65 4.83 29.41
C LEU A 55 22.15 4.73 29.65
N ARG A 56 21.73 4.40 30.89
CA ARG A 56 20.32 4.39 31.25
C ARG A 56 19.72 5.78 31.13
N TYR A 57 20.37 6.79 31.69
CA TYR A 57 19.95 8.18 31.59
C TYR A 57 19.82 8.62 30.12
N LEU A 58 20.81 8.29 29.29
CA LEU A 58 20.75 8.60 27.85
C LEU A 58 19.58 7.92 27.16
N ALA A 59 19.28 6.68 27.48
CA ALA A 59 18.14 5.95 26.93
C ALA A 59 16.80 6.57 27.34
N GLU A 60 16.67 7.01 28.60
CA GLU A 60 15.48 7.73 29.11
C GLU A 60 15.31 9.06 28.38
N GLU A 61 16.38 9.86 28.25
CA GLU A 61 16.36 11.13 27.53
C GLU A 61 15.96 10.95 26.07
N VAL A 62 16.53 9.97 25.36
CA VAL A 62 16.16 9.67 23.97
C VAL A 62 14.65 9.29 23.88
N THR A 63 14.15 8.54 24.85
CA THR A 63 12.73 8.16 24.91
C THR A 63 11.83 9.38 25.10
N HIS A 64 12.19 10.28 26.03
CA HIS A 64 11.47 11.54 26.24
C HIS A 64 11.48 12.43 25.00
N TRP A 65 12.61 12.54 24.33
CA TRP A 65 12.72 13.33 23.10
C TRP A 65 11.88 12.74 21.96
N HIS A 66 11.87 11.42 21.84
CA HIS A 66 11.02 10.74 20.85
C HIS A 66 9.55 11.02 21.12
N GLN A 67 9.12 10.93 22.39
CA GLN A 67 7.75 11.22 22.78
C GLN A 67 7.38 12.70 22.50
N ALA A 68 8.24 13.63 22.85
CA ALA A 68 8.03 15.05 22.58
C ALA A 68 7.93 15.34 21.07
N LEU A 69 8.78 14.71 20.25
CA LEU A 69 8.70 14.82 18.79
C LEU A 69 7.38 14.27 18.26
N LYS A 70 6.92 13.15 18.78
CA LYS A 70 5.64 12.53 18.40
C LYS A 70 4.46 13.46 18.71
N GLU A 71 4.46 14.11 19.87
CA GLU A 71 3.45 15.10 20.24
C GLU A 71 3.49 16.34 19.34
N LEU A 72 4.67 16.91 19.11
CA LEU A 72 4.87 18.09 18.27
C LEU A 72 4.51 17.86 16.79
N THR A 73 4.64 16.61 16.32
CA THR A 73 4.35 16.23 14.94
C THR A 73 3.00 15.55 14.75
N SER A 74 2.18 15.45 15.79
CA SER A 74 0.91 14.69 15.80
C SER A 74 -0.09 15.14 14.73
N GLU A 75 -0.07 16.42 14.35
CA GLU A 75 -0.92 16.99 13.31
C GLU A 75 -0.30 16.90 11.89
N LEU A 76 0.96 16.49 11.81
CA LEU A 76 1.64 16.36 10.53
C LEU A 76 1.33 15.01 9.89
N THR A 77 1.12 15.01 8.58
CA THR A 77 0.91 13.79 7.82
C THR A 77 2.03 13.52 6.84
N ILE A 78 2.46 12.27 6.76
CA ILE A 78 3.38 11.81 5.72
C ILE A 78 2.66 11.48 4.41
N GLN A 79 1.37 11.17 4.46
CA GLN A 79 0.61 10.71 3.30
C GLN A 79 0.40 11.80 2.25
N ASP A 80 0.28 13.07 2.67
CA ASP A 80 0.34 14.20 1.75
C ASP A 80 1.80 14.60 1.46
N LEU A 81 2.33 14.10 0.35
CA LEU A 81 3.71 14.36 -0.06
C LEU A 81 3.95 15.84 -0.43
N SER A 82 2.91 16.62 -0.73
CA SER A 82 3.08 18.06 -1.01
C SER A 82 3.53 18.79 0.25
N SER A 83 2.88 18.53 1.37
CA SER A 83 3.26 19.06 2.69
C SER A 83 4.54 18.42 3.22
N PHE A 84 4.65 17.08 3.14
CA PHE A 84 5.82 16.32 3.60
C PHE A 84 7.14 16.85 3.02
N ARG A 85 7.17 17.18 1.74
CA ARG A 85 8.38 17.72 1.07
C ARG A 85 8.81 19.10 1.57
N THR A 86 7.95 19.82 2.27
CA THR A 86 8.29 21.14 2.86
C THR A 86 8.97 21.03 4.22
N TYR A 87 8.84 19.87 4.89
CA TYR A 87 9.41 19.65 6.21
C TYR A 87 10.95 19.50 6.14
N SER A 88 11.61 19.79 7.26
CA SER A 88 13.05 19.54 7.39
C SER A 88 13.37 18.04 7.28
N HIS A 89 14.63 17.72 6.94
CA HIS A 89 15.09 16.34 6.82
C HIS A 89 14.79 15.50 8.07
N SER A 90 15.03 16.07 9.26
CA SER A 90 14.81 15.40 10.54
C SER A 90 13.34 15.07 10.77
N VAL A 91 12.42 16.00 10.45
CA VAL A 91 10.98 15.78 10.55
C VAL A 91 10.52 14.74 9.55
N GLN A 92 11.00 14.80 8.30
CA GLN A 92 10.69 13.79 7.28
C GLN A 92 11.15 12.39 7.70
N SER A 93 12.36 12.27 8.26
CA SER A 93 12.89 10.98 8.74
C SER A 93 12.05 10.46 9.89
N PHE A 94 11.71 11.28 10.87
CA PHE A 94 10.88 10.91 12.00
C PHE A 94 9.49 10.43 11.56
N LEU A 95 8.79 11.18 10.69
CA LEU A 95 7.48 10.81 10.19
C LEU A 95 7.52 9.50 9.38
N LEU A 96 8.59 9.26 8.63
CA LEU A 96 8.76 8.01 7.90
C LEU A 96 9.01 6.83 8.84
N GLU A 97 9.80 7.00 9.90
CA GLU A 97 10.01 5.97 10.94
C GLU A 97 8.70 5.61 11.63
N GLU A 98 7.92 6.61 12.08
CA GLU A 98 6.60 6.40 12.70
C GLU A 98 5.61 5.70 11.74
N TYR A 99 5.63 6.06 10.47
CA TYR A 99 4.80 5.40 9.46
C TYR A 99 5.22 3.93 9.25
N LEU A 100 6.52 3.66 9.15
CA LEU A 100 7.05 2.31 8.96
C LEU A 100 6.83 1.40 10.20
N ALA A 101 6.69 1.96 11.39
CA ALA A 101 6.37 1.20 12.60
C ALA A 101 5.02 0.44 12.51
N GLN A 102 4.12 0.86 11.61
CA GLN A 102 2.88 0.14 11.33
C GLN A 102 3.09 -1.19 10.59
N PHE A 103 4.29 -1.43 10.06
CA PHE A 103 4.66 -2.62 9.28
C PHE A 103 5.77 -3.40 9.99
N PRO A 104 5.48 -4.16 11.05
CA PRO A 104 6.49 -4.80 11.89
C PRO A 104 7.37 -5.81 11.12
N ASP A 105 6.85 -6.41 10.05
CA ASP A 105 7.58 -7.33 9.17
C ASP A 105 8.53 -6.60 8.20
N LEU A 106 8.36 -5.29 7.99
CA LEU A 106 9.13 -4.48 7.07
C LEU A 106 10.32 -3.82 7.78
N GLN A 107 11.40 -4.58 7.98
CA GLN A 107 12.62 -4.04 8.57
C GLN A 107 13.58 -3.55 7.48
N LEU A 108 13.69 -2.24 7.34
CA LEU A 108 14.61 -1.60 6.40
C LEU A 108 15.97 -1.34 7.07
N GLY A 109 17.05 -1.66 6.36
CA GLY A 109 18.38 -1.19 6.75
C GLY A 109 18.54 0.32 6.48
N ARG A 110 19.58 0.93 7.10
CA ARG A 110 19.83 2.38 6.99
C ARG A 110 19.88 2.89 5.54
N VAL A 111 20.52 2.14 4.65
CA VAL A 111 20.64 2.51 3.22
C VAL A 111 19.26 2.50 2.56
N GLN A 112 18.48 1.45 2.77
CA GLN A 112 17.14 1.30 2.19
C GLN A 112 16.15 2.36 2.72
N PHE A 113 16.26 2.70 4.01
CA PHE A 113 15.50 3.78 4.60
C PHE A 113 15.80 5.12 3.91
N GLN A 114 17.09 5.42 3.70
CA GLN A 114 17.50 6.66 3.03
C GLN A 114 17.04 6.68 1.56
N GLU A 115 17.14 5.57 0.85
CA GLU A 115 16.63 5.45 -0.52
C GLU A 115 15.12 5.69 -0.59
N LEU A 116 14.36 5.12 0.36
CA LEU A 116 12.92 5.35 0.45
C LEU A 116 12.59 6.81 0.72
N LEU A 117 13.29 7.44 1.64
CA LEU A 117 13.14 8.86 1.95
C LEU A 117 13.42 9.74 0.72
N ASP A 118 14.47 9.44 -0.02
CA ASP A 118 14.83 10.16 -1.25
C ASP A 118 13.82 9.92 -2.39
N LEU A 119 13.19 8.75 -2.44
CA LEU A 119 12.09 8.48 -3.36
C LEU A 119 10.89 9.37 -3.07
N LEU A 120 10.44 9.46 -1.82
CA LEU A 120 9.28 10.26 -1.41
C LEU A 120 9.46 11.75 -1.67
N ARG A 121 10.72 12.24 -1.63
CA ARG A 121 11.06 13.63 -1.95
C ARG A 121 10.89 13.96 -3.43
N LYS A 122 11.03 12.99 -4.32
CA LYS A 122 10.93 13.19 -5.76
C LYS A 122 9.47 13.21 -6.19
N LYS A 123 9.11 14.20 -7.01
CA LYS A 123 7.77 14.26 -7.65
C LYS A 123 7.73 13.30 -8.83
N ARG A 124 7.41 12.04 -8.59
CA ARG A 124 7.25 11.05 -9.66
C ARG A 124 6.23 9.98 -9.27
N ASN A 125 5.57 9.43 -10.26
CA ASN A 125 4.75 8.25 -10.06
C ASN A 125 5.63 7.01 -10.24
N CYS A 126 5.68 6.14 -9.24
CA CYS A 126 6.46 4.91 -9.31
C CYS A 126 5.87 3.84 -8.40
N VAL A 127 6.18 2.59 -8.74
CA VAL A 127 6.06 1.44 -7.85
C VAL A 127 7.48 1.00 -7.53
N HIS A 128 7.79 0.82 -6.26
CA HIS A 128 9.11 0.39 -5.79
C HIS A 128 8.97 -0.79 -4.85
N TYR A 129 9.67 -1.88 -5.15
CA TYR A 129 9.63 -3.09 -4.33
C TYR A 129 10.48 -2.92 -3.08
N LEU A 130 9.89 -3.24 -1.94
CA LEU A 130 10.51 -3.25 -0.64
C LEU A 130 10.76 -4.69 -0.17
N LYS A 131 11.44 -4.85 0.98
CA LYS A 131 11.62 -6.17 1.59
C LYS A 131 10.29 -6.78 2.06
N SER A 132 10.31 -8.06 2.39
CA SER A 132 9.20 -8.80 3.03
C SER A 132 7.91 -8.77 2.24
N ASN A 133 7.99 -8.76 0.90
CA ASN A 133 6.83 -8.69 0.00
C ASN A 133 5.98 -7.42 0.18
N TYR A 134 6.60 -6.30 0.48
CA TYR A 134 5.96 -4.99 0.43
C TYR A 134 6.36 -4.23 -0.83
N GLU A 135 5.49 -3.35 -1.27
CA GLU A 135 5.73 -2.39 -2.33
C GLU A 135 5.24 -1.00 -1.94
N LEU A 136 6.02 0.01 -2.33
CA LEU A 136 5.64 1.41 -2.26
C LEU A 136 4.96 1.78 -3.57
N HIS A 137 3.76 2.31 -3.48
CA HIS A 137 3.07 3.00 -4.57
C HIS A 137 3.14 4.49 -4.31
N GLN A 138 3.85 5.23 -5.16
CA GLN A 138 3.87 6.69 -5.10
C GLN A 138 3.15 7.25 -6.32
N GLU A 139 2.12 8.04 -6.09
CA GLU A 139 1.26 8.60 -7.12
C GLU A 139 0.96 10.07 -6.84
N TYR A 140 1.52 10.94 -7.68
CA TYR A 140 1.39 12.40 -7.51
C TYR A 140 1.91 12.88 -6.14
N ASP A 141 1.02 13.33 -5.27
CA ASP A 141 1.31 13.81 -3.93
C ASP A 141 0.82 12.87 -2.83
N PHE A 142 0.59 11.61 -3.18
CA PHE A 142 0.19 10.54 -2.26
C PHE A 142 1.12 9.34 -2.39
N PHE A 143 1.29 8.60 -1.29
CA PHE A 143 1.93 7.28 -1.33
C PHE A 143 1.28 6.32 -0.36
N GLU A 144 1.49 5.05 -0.63
CA GLU A 144 1.03 3.94 0.19
C GLU A 144 2.05 2.81 0.15
N ILE A 145 2.27 2.16 1.29
CA ILE A 145 3.00 0.90 1.38
C ILE A 145 1.99 -0.21 1.60
N GLN A 146 2.00 -1.20 0.73
CA GLN A 146 1.10 -2.35 0.81
C GLN A 146 1.86 -3.66 0.67
N LYS A 147 1.32 -4.71 1.28
CA LYS A 147 1.86 -6.07 1.11
C LYS A 147 1.44 -6.59 -0.26
N ILE A 148 2.38 -7.15 -1.00
CA ILE A 148 2.10 -7.76 -2.30
C ILE A 148 1.17 -8.95 -2.06
N SER A 149 -0.10 -8.79 -2.38
CA SER A 149 -1.04 -9.90 -2.33
C SER A 149 -0.77 -10.82 -3.53
N GLN A 150 -0.53 -12.10 -3.26
CA GLN A 150 -0.58 -13.10 -4.33
C GLN A 150 -2.02 -13.13 -4.86
N LYS A 151 -2.14 -12.83 -6.12
CA LYS A 151 -3.38 -12.53 -6.83
C LYS A 151 -4.41 -13.63 -6.86
N SER A 152 -5.67 -13.24 -6.77
CA SER A 152 -6.83 -14.09 -7.05
C SER A 152 -7.59 -13.71 -8.32
N ASP A 153 -7.53 -12.48 -8.82
CA ASP A 153 -8.45 -12.02 -9.87
C ASP A 153 -7.94 -12.07 -11.33
N ASP A 154 -6.64 -12.29 -11.56
CA ASP A 154 -6.07 -12.25 -12.93
C ASP A 154 -6.32 -13.54 -13.76
N GLN A 155 -6.83 -14.60 -13.16
CA GLN A 155 -7.00 -15.90 -13.85
C GLN A 155 -8.27 -16.01 -14.72
N VAL A 156 -9.17 -15.04 -14.62
CA VAL A 156 -10.49 -15.11 -15.29
C VAL A 156 -10.57 -14.24 -16.54
N LEU A 157 -9.60 -13.39 -16.81
CA LEU A 157 -9.61 -12.50 -17.97
C LEU A 157 -8.64 -12.93 -19.08
N PRO A 158 -8.99 -12.76 -20.37
CA PRO A 158 -10.21 -12.14 -20.89
C PRO A 158 -11.45 -13.03 -20.78
N PHE A 159 -12.65 -12.44 -20.61
CA PHE A 159 -13.92 -13.13 -20.46
C PHE A 159 -14.97 -12.56 -21.42
N LEU A 160 -15.77 -13.44 -22.06
CA LEU A 160 -16.88 -13.05 -22.92
C LEU A 160 -18.20 -13.13 -22.15
N LEU A 161 -18.85 -12.00 -21.95
CA LEU A 161 -20.15 -11.89 -21.32
C LEU A 161 -21.24 -11.94 -22.39
N GLU A 162 -22.01 -13.01 -22.42
CA GLU A 162 -23.14 -13.18 -23.33
C GLU A 162 -24.41 -12.58 -22.75
N PHE A 163 -25.36 -12.26 -23.65
CA PHE A 163 -26.68 -11.76 -23.26
C PHE A 163 -27.41 -12.77 -22.34
N GLY A 164 -28.01 -12.27 -21.28
CA GLY A 164 -28.68 -13.08 -20.25
C GLY A 164 -27.78 -13.48 -19.08
N ASN A 165 -26.45 -13.29 -19.17
CA ASN A 165 -25.52 -13.71 -18.14
C ASN A 165 -25.14 -12.57 -17.18
N ILE A 166 -24.68 -13.00 -15.98
CA ILE A 166 -24.16 -12.13 -14.94
C ILE A 166 -22.72 -12.56 -14.67
N PHE A 167 -21.85 -11.57 -14.49
CA PHE A 167 -20.43 -11.77 -14.17
C PHE A 167 -19.99 -10.89 -13.00
N GLU A 168 -19.29 -11.48 -12.05
CA GLU A 168 -18.73 -10.74 -10.90
C GLU A 168 -17.21 -10.80 -10.95
N ILE A 169 -16.58 -9.61 -10.91
CA ILE A 169 -15.13 -9.49 -10.91
C ILE A 169 -14.70 -8.30 -10.07
N ALA A 170 -13.68 -8.49 -9.25
CA ALA A 170 -13.22 -7.50 -8.29
C ALA A 170 -14.39 -6.99 -7.43
N ASN A 171 -14.67 -5.71 -7.45
CA ASN A 171 -15.77 -5.09 -6.72
C ASN A 171 -16.94 -4.69 -7.65
N TYR A 172 -17.13 -5.40 -8.76
CA TYR A 172 -18.17 -5.09 -9.72
C TYR A 172 -19.00 -6.32 -10.09
N LYS A 173 -20.30 -6.08 -10.23
CA LYS A 173 -21.27 -6.99 -10.80
C LYS A 173 -21.76 -6.44 -12.12
N LEU A 174 -21.64 -7.22 -13.17
CA LEU A 174 -22.02 -6.90 -14.53
C LEU A 174 -23.18 -7.81 -14.93
N SER A 175 -24.27 -7.23 -15.44
CA SER A 175 -25.42 -8.01 -15.89
C SER A 175 -25.82 -7.57 -17.29
N PHE A 176 -25.77 -8.47 -18.25
CA PHE A 176 -26.13 -8.20 -19.63
C PHE A 176 -27.56 -8.62 -19.91
N GLY A 177 -28.44 -7.63 -20.05
CA GLY A 177 -29.87 -7.81 -20.36
C GLY A 177 -30.81 -7.91 -19.15
N HIS A 178 -30.31 -8.12 -17.94
CA HIS A 178 -31.14 -8.16 -16.73
C HIS A 178 -30.86 -6.98 -15.80
N PRO A 179 -31.87 -6.20 -15.42
CA PRO A 179 -31.68 -5.07 -14.52
C PRO A 179 -31.10 -5.49 -13.17
N LEU A 180 -30.09 -4.76 -12.70
CA LEU A 180 -29.59 -4.85 -11.33
C LEU A 180 -30.33 -3.84 -10.46
N VAL A 181 -30.74 -4.28 -9.27
CA VAL A 181 -31.40 -3.45 -8.28
C VAL A 181 -30.40 -3.00 -7.24
N GLY A 182 -30.25 -1.69 -7.06
CA GLY A 182 -29.35 -1.13 -6.07
C GLY A 182 -29.01 0.33 -6.29
N LYS A 183 -28.23 0.89 -5.37
CA LYS A 183 -27.68 2.25 -5.53
C LYS A 183 -26.49 2.21 -6.49
N ASN A 184 -26.32 3.28 -7.28
CA ASN A 184 -25.16 3.46 -8.17
C ASN A 184 -25.01 2.38 -9.25
N VAL A 185 -26.10 2.01 -9.92
CA VAL A 185 -26.06 1.17 -11.11
C VAL A 185 -25.82 2.04 -12.34
N GLU A 186 -24.72 1.81 -13.03
CA GLU A 186 -24.43 2.41 -14.34
C GLU A 186 -25.09 1.57 -15.43
N ILE A 187 -25.69 2.22 -16.43
CA ILE A 187 -26.38 1.55 -17.53
C ILE A 187 -25.73 1.93 -18.84
N LEU A 188 -25.26 0.94 -19.59
CA LEU A 188 -24.69 1.11 -20.92
C LEU A 188 -25.65 0.60 -21.98
N SER A 189 -25.74 1.34 -23.09
CA SER A 189 -26.48 0.94 -24.26
C SER A 189 -25.58 0.07 -25.16
N VAL A 190 -25.97 -1.18 -25.40
CA VAL A 190 -25.15 -2.20 -26.07
C VAL A 190 -25.98 -2.97 -27.10
N SER A 191 -25.34 -3.78 -27.96
CA SER A 191 -26.03 -4.72 -28.84
C SER A 191 -26.11 -6.11 -28.22
N ARG A 192 -27.26 -6.75 -28.22
CA ARG A 192 -27.41 -8.12 -27.71
C ARG A 192 -26.86 -9.19 -28.67
N GLU A 193 -26.63 -8.83 -29.94
CA GLU A 193 -26.22 -9.78 -30.97
C GLU A 193 -24.77 -10.24 -30.82
N THR A 194 -23.95 -9.49 -30.08
CA THR A 194 -22.54 -9.78 -29.89
C THR A 194 -22.20 -9.77 -28.40
N PRO A 195 -21.37 -10.71 -27.94
CA PRO A 195 -20.93 -10.74 -26.55
C PRO A 195 -20.07 -9.50 -26.22
N ILE A 196 -19.98 -9.20 -24.94
CA ILE A 196 -19.12 -8.14 -24.41
C ILE A 196 -17.82 -8.80 -23.92
N LEU A 197 -16.69 -8.37 -24.49
CA LEU A 197 -15.38 -8.77 -24.03
C LEU A 197 -14.98 -7.95 -22.81
N ILE A 198 -14.71 -8.63 -21.71
CA ILE A 198 -14.17 -8.05 -20.48
C ILE A 198 -12.69 -8.40 -20.43
N ARG A 199 -11.82 -7.40 -20.46
CA ARG A 199 -10.38 -7.60 -20.48
C ARG A 199 -9.61 -6.54 -19.69
N ARG A 200 -8.33 -6.74 -19.50
CA ARG A 200 -7.42 -5.69 -19.03
C ARG A 200 -7.09 -4.73 -20.16
N ARG A 201 -6.58 -3.56 -19.78
CA ARG A 201 -6.08 -2.55 -20.72
C ARG A 201 -4.93 -3.09 -21.55
N GLU A 202 -4.94 -2.75 -22.84
CA GLU A 202 -3.86 -3.04 -23.79
C GLU A 202 -3.24 -1.76 -24.33
N GLU A 203 -2.06 -1.90 -24.93
CA GLU A 203 -1.40 -0.78 -25.59
C GLU A 203 -2.14 -0.46 -26.90
N GLY A 204 -2.39 0.83 -27.12
CA GLY A 204 -3.16 1.26 -28.31
C GLY A 204 -4.63 1.53 -28.02
N ASP A 205 -5.19 1.11 -26.89
CA ASP A 205 -6.60 1.34 -26.52
C ASP A 205 -7.02 2.79 -26.72
N GLN A 206 -8.16 2.97 -27.39
CA GLN A 206 -8.78 4.27 -27.65
C GLN A 206 -10.22 4.28 -27.19
N LEU A 207 -10.65 5.42 -26.66
CA LEU A 207 -11.99 5.64 -26.15
C LEU A 207 -12.61 6.87 -26.84
N LEU A 208 -13.87 6.80 -27.24
CA LEU A 208 -14.60 7.96 -27.77
C LEU A 208 -15.25 8.72 -26.60
N VAL A 209 -14.76 9.94 -26.33
CA VAL A 209 -15.28 10.82 -25.28
C VAL A 209 -15.41 12.24 -25.81
N ASN A 210 -16.56 12.85 -25.54
CA ASN A 210 -16.90 14.20 -26.01
C ASN A 210 -16.74 14.39 -27.54
N GLY A 211 -17.14 13.36 -28.31
CA GLY A 211 -17.07 13.35 -29.77
C GLY A 211 -15.67 13.12 -30.36
N HIS A 212 -14.66 12.84 -29.55
CA HIS A 212 -13.28 12.66 -30.03
C HIS A 212 -12.69 11.33 -29.58
N HIS A 213 -11.99 10.65 -30.49
CA HIS A 213 -11.16 9.49 -30.14
C HIS A 213 -9.91 9.93 -29.39
N GLN A 214 -9.72 9.38 -28.21
CA GLN A 214 -8.58 9.67 -27.35
C GLN A 214 -7.89 8.37 -26.92
N LYS A 215 -6.55 8.32 -26.99
CA LYS A 215 -5.78 7.20 -26.43
C LYS A 215 -6.05 7.10 -24.93
N LEU A 216 -6.42 5.91 -24.47
CA LEU A 216 -6.78 5.66 -23.06
C LEU A 216 -5.65 6.02 -22.10
N ARG A 217 -4.38 5.76 -22.52
CA ARG A 217 -3.19 6.19 -21.75
C ARG A 217 -3.19 7.70 -21.49
N ARG A 218 -3.52 8.52 -22.52
CA ARG A 218 -3.55 9.97 -22.38
C ARG A 218 -4.72 10.43 -21.52
N TRP A 219 -5.86 9.78 -21.67
CA TRP A 219 -7.04 10.05 -20.83
C TRP A 219 -6.72 9.82 -19.35
N PHE A 220 -6.09 8.70 -18.99
CA PHE A 220 -5.66 8.41 -17.61
C PHE A 220 -4.71 9.47 -17.04
N ILE A 221 -3.76 9.94 -17.86
CA ILE A 221 -2.79 10.96 -17.42
C ILE A 221 -3.52 12.29 -17.17
N ASN A 222 -4.38 12.71 -18.08
CA ASN A 222 -5.10 13.98 -18.00
C ASN A 222 -6.05 14.02 -16.79
N HIS A 223 -6.66 12.88 -16.44
CA HIS A 223 -7.56 12.75 -15.29
C HIS A 223 -6.85 12.30 -14.00
N LYS A 224 -5.51 12.29 -14.02
CA LYS A 224 -4.68 11.90 -12.85
C LYS A 224 -5.07 10.56 -12.23
N ILE A 225 -5.53 9.60 -13.06
CA ILE A 225 -5.86 8.26 -12.56
C ILE A 225 -4.58 7.59 -12.04
N PRO A 226 -4.59 7.02 -10.83
CA PRO A 226 -3.48 6.29 -10.26
C PRO A 226 -2.96 5.14 -11.12
N ILE A 227 -1.63 4.89 -11.10
CA ILE A 227 -1.03 3.82 -11.91
C ILE A 227 -1.58 2.45 -11.51
N SER A 228 -1.77 2.22 -10.21
CA SER A 228 -2.38 1.01 -9.66
C SER A 228 -3.77 0.76 -10.24
N LEU A 229 -4.60 1.80 -10.33
CA LEU A 229 -5.93 1.70 -10.95
C LEU A 229 -5.87 1.51 -12.46
N ARG A 230 -4.87 2.14 -13.15
CA ARG A 230 -4.69 1.94 -14.60
C ARG A 230 -4.36 0.50 -14.95
N GLN A 231 -3.53 -0.17 -14.13
CA GLN A 231 -3.13 -1.56 -14.34
C GLN A 231 -4.28 -2.53 -14.06
N LYS A 232 -5.12 -2.22 -13.08
CA LYS A 232 -6.29 -3.03 -12.69
C LYS A 232 -7.57 -2.67 -13.45
N ALA A 233 -7.53 -1.66 -14.34
CA ALA A 233 -8.70 -1.19 -15.06
C ALA A 233 -9.33 -2.29 -15.91
N LEU A 234 -10.65 -2.46 -15.75
CA LEU A 234 -11.46 -3.38 -16.54
C LEU A 234 -12.00 -2.64 -17.76
N ILE A 235 -11.73 -3.15 -18.93
CA ILE A 235 -12.22 -2.65 -20.21
C ILE A 235 -13.42 -3.50 -20.64
N LEU A 236 -14.50 -2.85 -20.99
CA LEU A 236 -15.65 -3.46 -21.66
C LEU A 236 -15.59 -3.11 -23.13
N GLU A 237 -15.47 -4.12 -23.96
CA GLU A 237 -15.34 -3.97 -25.42
C GLU A 237 -16.43 -4.74 -26.14
N GLN A 238 -16.97 -4.17 -27.20
CA GLN A 238 -17.91 -4.82 -28.10
C GLN A 238 -17.63 -4.35 -29.55
N ASN A 239 -17.52 -5.30 -30.48
CA ASN A 239 -17.23 -5.02 -31.89
C ASN A 239 -15.98 -4.13 -32.06
N HIS A 240 -14.89 -4.46 -31.36
CA HIS A 240 -13.62 -3.70 -31.37
C HIS A 240 -13.74 -2.24 -30.88
N ASN A 241 -14.86 -1.89 -30.24
CA ASN A 241 -15.04 -0.57 -29.65
C ASN A 241 -15.07 -0.68 -28.13
N ILE A 242 -14.32 0.17 -27.46
CA ILE A 242 -14.36 0.28 -26.00
C ILE A 242 -15.66 1.01 -25.61
N LEU A 243 -16.50 0.31 -24.87
CA LEU A 243 -17.76 0.82 -24.34
C LEU A 243 -17.57 1.59 -23.04
N SER A 244 -16.74 1.06 -22.16
CA SER A 244 -16.48 1.67 -20.86
C SER A 244 -15.17 1.16 -20.27
N VAL A 245 -14.57 2.00 -19.43
CA VAL A 245 -13.58 1.60 -18.44
C VAL A 245 -14.29 1.61 -17.10
N VAL A 246 -14.58 0.44 -16.56
CA VAL A 246 -15.49 0.23 -15.43
C VAL A 246 -15.13 1.12 -14.24
N GLY A 247 -16.10 1.90 -13.77
CA GLY A 247 -15.94 2.81 -12.64
C GLY A 247 -15.10 4.06 -12.91
N LEU A 248 -14.65 4.28 -14.15
CA LEU A 248 -13.82 5.43 -14.51
C LEU A 248 -14.44 6.31 -15.60
N VAL A 249 -14.81 5.73 -16.74
CA VAL A 249 -15.33 6.50 -17.87
C VAL A 249 -16.15 5.64 -18.82
N THR A 250 -17.24 6.22 -19.33
CA THR A 250 -18.13 5.62 -20.30
C THR A 250 -17.94 6.28 -21.66
N SER A 251 -17.79 5.47 -22.71
CA SER A 251 -17.69 5.91 -24.10
C SER A 251 -19.00 6.57 -24.56
N ASP A 252 -18.90 7.56 -25.44
CA ASP A 252 -20.08 8.15 -26.08
C ASP A 252 -20.88 7.13 -26.91
N LEU A 253 -20.24 6.06 -27.35
CA LEU A 253 -20.86 4.96 -28.11
C LEU A 253 -21.89 4.17 -27.30
N SER A 254 -21.71 4.09 -25.99
CA SER A 254 -22.52 3.30 -25.05
C SER A 254 -23.40 4.14 -24.14
N LYS A 255 -23.40 5.46 -24.30
CA LYS A 255 -24.34 6.33 -23.58
C LYS A 255 -25.80 6.06 -24.05
N PRO A 256 -26.75 5.98 -23.12
CA PRO A 256 -28.15 5.80 -23.48
C PRO A 256 -28.61 6.88 -24.46
N SER A 257 -29.15 6.48 -25.62
CA SER A 257 -29.64 7.42 -26.63
C SER A 257 -30.98 8.02 -26.19
N LYS A 258 -31.15 9.32 -26.39
CA LYS A 258 -32.47 10.01 -26.25
C LYS A 258 -33.46 9.65 -27.35
N SER A 259 -33.01 9.07 -28.45
CA SER A 259 -33.86 8.61 -29.55
C SER A 259 -34.24 7.15 -29.33
N GLY A 260 -35.52 6.85 -29.20
CA GLY A 260 -36.18 5.61 -28.82
C GLY A 260 -35.88 4.33 -29.64
N ILE A 261 -34.66 4.13 -30.14
CA ILE A 261 -34.18 2.84 -30.62
C ILE A 261 -33.83 2.03 -29.38
N MET A 262 -34.63 0.98 -29.09
CA MET A 262 -34.35 0.02 -28.03
C MET A 262 -32.98 -0.65 -28.31
N LYS A 263 -31.95 -0.16 -27.68
CA LYS A 263 -30.70 -0.90 -27.51
C LYS A 263 -30.80 -1.66 -26.19
N ASP A 264 -30.27 -2.88 -26.20
CA ASP A 264 -30.19 -3.66 -24.98
C ASP A 264 -29.25 -2.99 -23.97
N SER A 265 -29.33 -3.38 -22.72
CA SER A 265 -28.60 -2.71 -21.64
C SER A 265 -27.63 -3.66 -20.95
N LEU A 266 -26.44 -3.14 -20.68
CA LEU A 266 -25.52 -3.71 -19.73
C LEU A 266 -25.59 -2.89 -18.44
N TYR A 267 -25.80 -3.57 -17.33
CA TYR A 267 -25.87 -2.99 -16.00
C TYR A 267 -24.57 -3.26 -15.26
N ILE A 268 -24.00 -2.23 -14.67
CA ILE A 268 -22.75 -2.31 -13.89
C ILE A 268 -23.04 -1.78 -12.50
N GLN A 269 -22.81 -2.60 -11.49
CA GLN A 269 -22.98 -2.23 -10.09
C GLN A 269 -21.67 -2.41 -9.34
N LYS A 270 -21.27 -1.41 -8.56
CA LYS A 270 -20.19 -1.54 -7.61
C LYS A 270 -20.70 -2.26 -6.37
N ILE A 271 -19.98 -3.30 -5.94
CA ILE A 271 -20.29 -4.09 -4.74
C ILE A 271 -19.37 -3.58 -3.62
N ASP A 272 -19.95 -3.09 -2.53
CA ASP A 272 -19.21 -2.80 -1.31
C ASP A 272 -18.93 -4.13 -0.59
N ARG A 273 -17.68 -4.53 -0.54
CA ARG A 273 -17.21 -5.70 0.23
C ARG A 273 -16.58 -5.27 1.52
#